data_684d9c3a9ac6e2cc8ed5e7eceda6f97b
#
_entry.id   684d9c3a9ac6e2cc8ed5e7eceda6f97b
#
_cell.length_a   1.000
_cell.length_b   1.000
_cell.length_c   1.000
_cell.angle_alpha   90.00
_cell.angle_beta   90.00
_cell.angle_gamma   90.00
#
_symmetry.space_group_name_H-M   'P 1'
#
loop_
_entity.id
_entity.type
_entity.pdbx_description
1 polymer ?
#
loop_
_entity_poly.entity_id
_entity_poly.type
_entity_poly.pdbx_seq_one_letter_code
_entity_poly.pdbx_strand_id
1 'polypeptide(L)'
;MIEKLISASLRNRFMVLLIAVILFGFGIFAIQNNKIDAIPDLSENQVIVFTEWQGRSPQIIEDQITYPLVTGLQGIPKVKYVRANSMFGMSFIYVIFKDHVDPYWARSRVLEKLSTVKNDLPNGVSPTLGPDGTGVGHILWYTLETNGMDLGEQRAIQDWYVKFALQNVDGVSEVASFGGFQKQYQITVDPNKLSYFKVGITDVMQAVKSNNNEAGGRKFELSDRGYIIKTSGYLKNIQEIENLPIKTNNSIPVKISDVAQVQMAGENRLGIFDYNGTGEAVGGIVVMRYGENAADVIDHVKAKMKEVAKGLPEGVKFNIVYDRSGLIKESVNSIKHTLIEEMLVVSLIVMIFLLHWRSAISIIIQIPITIAASFIILNAFDISSNIMSLTGIALAIGVIVDNGIIMSENSYKQLSIRQAELNHQKKESE
;
A
#
# COMPACT_ATOMS: atom_id res chain seq x y z
N MET A 1 -19.04 -33.13 29.30
CA MET A 1 -19.51 -32.10 28.36
C MET A 1 -19.67 -32.69 26.97
N ILE A 2 -18.68 -33.37 26.39
CA ILE A 2 -18.68 -33.99 25.05
C ILE A 2 -19.82 -35.01 24.91
N GLU A 3 -20.00 -35.91 25.88
CA GLU A 3 -21.06 -36.92 25.87
C GLU A 3 -22.48 -36.35 25.79
N LYS A 4 -22.73 -35.21 26.50
CA LYS A 4 -24.00 -34.48 26.40
C LYS A 4 -24.19 -33.84 25.01
N LEU A 5 -23.11 -33.35 24.41
CA LEU A 5 -23.13 -32.75 23.06
C LEU A 5 -23.47 -33.83 22.02
N ILE A 6 -22.81 -34.99 22.07
CA ILE A 6 -23.07 -36.13 21.19
C ILE A 6 -24.51 -36.60 21.33
N SER A 7 -24.99 -36.80 22.56
CA SER A 7 -26.37 -37.23 22.84
C SER A 7 -27.41 -36.21 22.32
N ALA A 8 -27.15 -34.91 22.50
CA ALA A 8 -28.02 -33.83 22.00
C ALA A 8 -28.04 -33.79 20.47
N SER A 9 -26.88 -33.99 19.80
CA SER A 9 -26.76 -34.04 18.35
C SER A 9 -27.50 -35.23 17.73
N LEU A 10 -27.37 -36.39 18.33
CA LEU A 10 -28.10 -37.60 17.89
C LEU A 10 -29.60 -37.44 18.08
N ARG A 11 -30.05 -36.81 19.15
CA ARG A 11 -31.48 -36.54 19.42
C ARG A 11 -32.10 -35.55 18.45
N ASN A 12 -31.32 -34.52 18.05
CA ASN A 12 -31.80 -33.41 17.22
C ASN A 12 -31.11 -33.39 15.83
N ARG A 13 -31.07 -34.56 15.16
CA ARG A 13 -30.37 -34.74 13.86
C ARG A 13 -30.75 -33.70 12.79
N PHE A 14 -32.02 -33.32 12.68
CA PHE A 14 -32.48 -32.31 11.73
C PHE A 14 -31.88 -30.92 12.01
N MET A 15 -31.76 -30.56 13.29
CA MET A 15 -31.16 -29.29 13.70
C MET A 15 -29.66 -29.26 13.37
N VAL A 16 -28.95 -30.38 13.56
CA VAL A 16 -27.53 -30.51 13.18
C VAL A 16 -27.35 -30.37 11.66
N LEU A 17 -28.21 -31.04 10.87
CA LEU A 17 -28.17 -30.91 9.40
C LEU A 17 -28.49 -29.48 8.96
N LEU A 18 -29.48 -28.82 9.58
CA LEU A 18 -29.80 -27.43 9.29
C LEU A 18 -28.60 -26.49 9.60
N ILE A 19 -27.96 -26.68 10.75
CA ILE A 19 -26.75 -25.92 11.13
C ILE A 19 -25.63 -26.15 10.11
N ALA A 20 -25.41 -27.38 9.68
CA ALA A 20 -24.39 -27.71 8.68
C ALA A 20 -24.64 -27.01 7.33
N VAL A 21 -25.89 -26.98 6.87
CA VAL A 21 -26.29 -26.29 5.63
C VAL A 21 -26.11 -24.77 5.79
N ILE A 22 -26.49 -24.21 6.92
CA ILE A 22 -26.30 -22.78 7.23
C ILE A 22 -24.80 -22.44 7.25
N LEU A 23 -23.99 -23.22 7.95
CA LEU A 23 -22.53 -23.03 8.00
C LEU A 23 -21.91 -23.10 6.60
N PHE A 24 -22.33 -24.05 5.77
CA PHE A 24 -21.83 -24.18 4.41
C PHE A 24 -22.24 -22.95 3.56
N GLY A 25 -23.46 -22.47 3.66
CA GLY A 25 -23.94 -21.27 2.96
C GLY A 25 -23.17 -20.01 3.39
N PHE A 26 -23.02 -19.80 4.71
CA PHE A 26 -22.21 -18.68 5.24
C PHE A 26 -20.73 -18.83 4.86
N GLY A 27 -20.20 -20.04 4.78
CA GLY A 27 -18.83 -20.29 4.34
C GLY A 27 -18.59 -19.91 2.90
N ILE A 28 -19.51 -20.22 1.99
CA ILE A 28 -19.43 -19.75 0.60
C ILE A 28 -19.44 -18.23 0.52
N PHE A 29 -20.30 -17.57 1.29
CA PHE A 29 -20.32 -16.11 1.40
C PHE A 29 -18.98 -15.57 1.92
N ALA A 30 -18.41 -16.20 2.96
CA ALA A 30 -17.12 -15.81 3.52
C ALA A 30 -15.99 -16.00 2.50
N ILE A 31 -15.96 -17.08 1.72
CA ILE A 31 -14.96 -17.31 0.66
C ILE A 31 -14.99 -16.18 -0.38
N GLN A 32 -16.18 -15.73 -0.77
CA GLN A 32 -16.33 -14.68 -1.78
C GLN A 32 -15.93 -13.28 -1.30
N ASN A 33 -16.07 -13.02 0.01
CA ASN A 33 -15.82 -11.70 0.60
C ASN A 33 -14.49 -11.61 1.36
N ASN A 34 -13.71 -12.69 1.45
CA ASN A 34 -12.43 -12.65 2.14
C ASN A 34 -11.38 -11.95 1.28
N LYS A 35 -10.54 -11.13 1.92
CA LYS A 35 -9.40 -10.47 1.27
C LYS A 35 -8.42 -11.51 0.76
N ILE A 36 -7.97 -11.34 -0.47
CA ILE A 36 -7.06 -12.29 -1.13
C ILE A 36 -5.72 -11.62 -1.36
N ASP A 37 -4.66 -12.23 -0.85
CA ASP A 37 -3.28 -11.84 -1.15
C ASP A 37 -2.41 -13.08 -1.37
N ALA A 38 -1.25 -12.92 -1.99
CA ALA A 38 -0.28 -14.00 -2.13
C ALA A 38 0.50 -14.23 -0.83
N ILE A 39 0.89 -13.17 -0.14
CA ILE A 39 1.79 -13.17 1.01
C ILE A 39 1.09 -12.50 2.19
N PRO A 40 1.19 -13.06 3.43
CA PRO A 40 0.67 -12.40 4.60
C PRO A 40 1.45 -11.11 4.88
N ASP A 41 0.76 -10.08 5.35
CA ASP A 41 1.42 -8.88 5.84
C ASP A 41 1.95 -9.12 7.27
N LEU A 42 3.26 -9.30 7.37
CA LEU A 42 3.99 -9.47 8.62
C LEU A 42 4.75 -8.19 9.00
N SER A 43 4.44 -7.06 8.36
CA SER A 43 5.07 -5.78 8.65
C SER A 43 4.78 -5.34 10.08
N GLU A 44 5.77 -4.70 10.69
CA GLU A 44 5.55 -4.05 11.98
C GLU A 44 4.48 -2.95 11.85
N ASN A 45 3.66 -2.80 12.88
CA ASN A 45 2.68 -1.72 12.95
C ASN A 45 3.43 -0.40 13.19
N GLN A 46 3.73 0.32 12.12
CA GLN A 46 4.58 1.50 12.14
C GLN A 46 3.93 2.72 11.50
N VAL A 47 4.28 3.88 12.03
CA VAL A 47 4.00 5.17 11.41
C VAL A 47 5.33 5.82 11.06
N ILE A 48 5.50 6.15 9.77
CA ILE A 48 6.72 6.80 9.28
C ILE A 48 6.52 8.31 9.31
N VAL A 49 7.50 9.02 9.84
CA VAL A 49 7.59 10.48 9.79
C VAL A 49 8.87 10.84 9.06
N PHE A 50 8.77 11.65 8.03
CA PHE A 50 9.94 12.18 7.34
C PHE A 50 9.96 13.71 7.39
N THR A 51 11.15 14.26 7.40
CA THR A 51 11.36 15.70 7.49
C THR A 51 12.52 16.08 6.60
N GLU A 52 12.28 16.99 5.67
CA GLU A 52 13.31 17.52 4.76
C GLU A 52 13.87 18.84 5.28
N TRP A 53 15.18 18.95 5.25
CA TRP A 53 15.91 20.20 5.49
C TRP A 53 17.18 20.23 4.65
N GLN A 54 17.00 20.55 3.40
CA GLN A 54 18.04 20.45 2.39
C GLN A 54 19.30 21.26 2.74
N GLY A 55 20.47 20.76 2.31
CA GLY A 55 21.76 21.38 2.51
C GLY A 55 22.35 21.25 3.92
N ARG A 56 21.78 20.39 4.77
CA ARG A 56 22.26 20.14 6.14
C ARG A 56 22.94 18.79 6.27
N SER A 57 24.05 18.75 7.03
CA SER A 57 24.74 17.49 7.31
C SER A 57 23.88 16.57 8.18
N PRO A 58 24.12 15.25 8.15
CA PRO A 58 23.41 14.28 9.00
C PRO A 58 23.47 14.63 10.49
N GLN A 59 24.61 15.16 10.98
CA GLN A 59 24.76 15.56 12.37
C GLN A 59 23.81 16.71 12.74
N ILE A 60 23.68 17.73 11.88
CA ILE A 60 22.75 18.86 12.12
C ILE A 60 21.31 18.38 12.07
N ILE A 61 20.98 17.47 11.14
CA ILE A 61 19.66 16.84 11.05
C ILE A 61 19.35 16.08 12.34
N GLU A 62 20.33 15.31 12.85
CA GLU A 62 20.17 14.56 14.09
C GLU A 62 19.88 15.49 15.26
N ASP A 63 20.73 16.48 15.48
CA ASP A 63 20.68 17.35 16.65
C ASP A 63 19.42 18.24 16.66
N GLN A 64 19.00 18.76 15.50
CA GLN A 64 17.95 19.78 15.45
C GLN A 64 16.59 19.27 14.97
N ILE A 65 16.51 18.08 14.36
CA ILE A 65 15.27 17.53 13.84
C ILE A 65 15.00 16.15 14.43
N THR A 66 15.91 15.20 14.24
CA THR A 66 15.65 13.81 14.60
C THR A 66 15.50 13.64 16.11
N TYR A 67 16.41 14.19 16.89
CA TYR A 67 16.39 14.05 18.35
C TYR A 67 15.14 14.70 19.01
N PRO A 68 14.77 15.96 18.71
CA PRO A 68 13.52 16.53 19.23
C PRO A 68 12.26 15.75 18.85
N LEU A 69 12.19 15.26 17.60
CA LEU A 69 11.05 14.47 17.15
C LEU A 69 10.99 13.11 17.84
N VAL A 70 12.11 12.37 17.93
CA VAL A 70 12.17 11.05 18.58
C VAL A 70 11.77 11.17 20.05
N THR A 71 12.33 12.13 20.79
CA THR A 71 11.99 12.34 22.20
C THR A 71 10.51 12.68 22.40
N GLY A 72 9.96 13.52 21.54
CA GLY A 72 8.55 13.87 21.55
C GLY A 72 7.65 12.66 21.24
N LEU A 73 7.99 11.86 20.23
CA LEU A 73 7.18 10.73 19.76
C LEU A 73 7.24 9.51 20.69
N GLN A 74 8.31 9.29 21.43
CA GLN A 74 8.42 8.22 22.42
C GLN A 74 7.34 8.27 23.51
N GLY A 75 6.84 9.45 23.83
CA GLY A 75 5.79 9.65 24.84
C GLY A 75 4.38 9.27 24.39
N ILE A 76 4.17 8.80 23.16
CA ILE A 76 2.86 8.38 22.67
C ILE A 76 2.46 7.04 23.29
N PRO A 77 1.23 6.91 23.82
CA PRO A 77 0.76 5.64 24.37
C PRO A 77 0.80 4.50 23.36
N LYS A 78 1.08 3.28 23.83
CA LYS A 78 1.17 2.04 23.02
C LYS A 78 2.33 2.01 22.02
N VAL A 79 3.24 2.98 22.02
CA VAL A 79 4.50 2.88 21.26
C VAL A 79 5.34 1.77 21.90
N LYS A 80 5.94 0.93 21.06
CA LYS A 80 6.85 -0.14 21.46
C LYS A 80 8.28 0.38 21.51
N TYR A 81 8.68 1.08 20.45
CA TYR A 81 9.95 1.83 20.35
C TYR A 81 9.90 2.80 19.16
N VAL A 82 10.83 3.73 19.16
CA VAL A 82 11.04 4.68 18.05
C VAL A 82 12.46 4.49 17.55
N ARG A 83 12.64 4.33 16.26
CA ARG A 83 13.95 4.31 15.60
C ARG A 83 14.00 5.39 14.53
N ALA A 84 15.19 5.91 14.27
CA ALA A 84 15.36 6.99 13.31
C ALA A 84 16.64 6.82 12.49
N ASN A 85 16.66 7.47 11.34
CA ASN A 85 17.82 7.57 10.47
C ASN A 85 17.98 9.01 10.02
N SER A 86 19.13 9.62 10.35
CA SER A 86 19.50 10.98 9.95
C SER A 86 20.41 10.92 8.73
N MET A 87 19.96 11.51 7.63
CA MET A 87 20.65 11.54 6.36
C MET A 87 21.00 12.98 5.97
N PHE A 88 21.79 13.16 4.91
CA PHE A 88 22.05 14.49 4.36
C PHE A 88 20.74 15.12 3.89
N GLY A 89 20.36 16.23 4.53
CA GLY A 89 19.15 16.98 4.20
C GLY A 89 17.82 16.31 4.59
N MET A 90 17.81 15.18 5.32
CA MET A 90 16.58 14.43 5.58
C MET A 90 16.64 13.61 6.87
N SER A 91 15.51 13.55 7.59
CA SER A 91 15.29 12.67 8.74
C SER A 91 14.15 11.71 8.46
N PHE A 92 14.35 10.42 8.72
CA PHE A 92 13.31 9.38 8.73
C PHE A 92 13.14 8.84 10.13
N ILE A 93 11.91 8.82 10.62
CA ILE A 93 11.58 8.33 11.95
C ILE A 93 10.48 7.27 11.81
N TYR A 94 10.71 6.11 12.39
CA TYR A 94 9.80 4.98 12.44
C TYR A 94 9.26 4.86 13.87
N VAL A 95 7.98 5.16 14.04
CA VAL A 95 7.27 5.00 15.32
C VAL A 95 6.59 3.64 15.29
N ILE A 96 7.16 2.67 16.00
CA ILE A 96 6.66 1.29 16.04
C ILE A 96 5.68 1.16 17.20
N PHE A 97 4.47 0.73 16.90
CA PHE A 97 3.42 0.48 17.87
C PHE A 97 3.36 -1.00 18.27
N LYS A 98 2.70 -1.26 19.40
CA LYS A 98 2.40 -2.64 19.82
C LYS A 98 1.45 -3.29 18.80
N ASP A 99 1.55 -4.61 18.71
CA ASP A 99 0.64 -5.40 17.91
C ASP A 99 -0.83 -5.13 18.33
N HIS A 100 -1.77 -5.25 17.42
CA HIS A 100 -3.21 -4.96 17.62
C HIS A 100 -3.58 -3.48 17.88
N VAL A 101 -2.67 -2.53 17.70
CA VAL A 101 -3.02 -1.11 17.67
C VAL A 101 -3.55 -0.79 16.28
N ASP A 102 -4.71 -0.15 16.21
CA ASP A 102 -5.26 0.31 14.93
C ASP A 102 -4.30 1.31 14.25
N PRO A 103 -3.89 1.08 12.99
CA PRO A 103 -2.91 1.94 12.30
C PRO A 103 -3.39 3.38 12.12
N TYR A 104 -4.68 3.60 11.89
CA TYR A 104 -5.21 4.96 11.71
C TYR A 104 -5.31 5.70 13.04
N TRP A 105 -5.61 4.99 14.13
CA TRP A 105 -5.47 5.57 15.48
C TRP A 105 -4.03 5.96 15.76
N ALA A 106 -3.06 5.09 15.44
CA ALA A 106 -1.64 5.35 15.61
C ALA A 106 -1.20 6.60 14.82
N ARG A 107 -1.59 6.70 13.55
CA ARG A 107 -1.33 7.88 12.69
C ARG A 107 -1.92 9.16 13.28
N SER A 108 -3.15 9.10 13.79
CA SER A 108 -3.80 10.25 14.43
C SER A 108 -3.05 10.72 15.65
N ARG A 109 -2.56 9.81 16.51
CA ARG A 109 -1.75 10.16 17.70
C ARG A 109 -0.39 10.75 17.33
N VAL A 110 0.26 10.20 16.30
CA VAL A 110 1.52 10.76 15.80
C VAL A 110 1.28 12.17 15.26
N LEU A 111 0.26 12.39 14.46
CA LEU A 111 -0.07 13.71 13.90
C LEU A 111 -0.36 14.74 15.00
N GLU A 112 -1.14 14.38 16.01
CA GLU A 112 -1.41 15.21 17.17
C GLU A 112 -0.11 15.62 17.90
N LYS A 113 0.80 14.66 18.11
CA LYS A 113 2.07 14.92 18.77
C LYS A 113 3.01 15.77 17.93
N LEU A 114 3.05 15.52 16.61
CA LEU A 114 3.82 16.34 15.66
C LEU A 114 3.39 17.81 15.69
N SER A 115 2.10 18.10 15.85
CA SER A 115 1.61 19.48 15.93
C SER A 115 2.19 20.24 17.13
N THR A 116 2.50 19.54 18.22
CA THR A 116 3.11 20.12 19.41
C THR A 116 4.63 20.30 19.24
N VAL A 117 5.31 19.24 18.77
CA VAL A 117 6.78 19.22 18.63
C VAL A 117 7.25 20.13 17.49
N LYS A 118 6.41 20.45 16.52
CA LYS A 118 6.75 21.34 15.39
C LYS A 118 7.30 22.71 15.85
N ASN A 119 6.86 23.20 16.99
CA ASN A 119 7.31 24.50 17.53
C ASN A 119 8.77 24.46 18.02
N ASP A 120 9.32 23.29 18.29
CA ASP A 120 10.68 23.08 18.74
C ASP A 120 11.67 22.91 17.58
N LEU A 121 11.16 22.88 16.34
CA LEU A 121 11.96 22.69 15.14
C LEU A 121 12.42 24.03 14.55
N PRO A 122 13.50 24.03 13.76
CA PRO A 122 13.96 25.22 13.04
C PRO A 122 12.88 25.79 12.12
N ASN A 123 12.91 27.13 11.96
CA ASN A 123 11.96 27.81 11.08
C ASN A 123 11.98 27.29 9.65
N GLY A 124 10.80 27.06 9.10
CA GLY A 124 10.63 26.55 7.73
C GLY A 124 10.71 25.02 7.59
N VAL A 125 10.98 24.30 8.69
CA VAL A 125 10.97 22.84 8.71
C VAL A 125 9.61 22.31 9.15
N SER A 126 9.08 21.35 8.43
CA SER A 126 7.80 20.72 8.75
C SER A 126 7.89 19.19 8.61
N PRO A 127 7.66 18.44 9.68
CA PRO A 127 7.58 17.00 9.59
C PRO A 127 6.30 16.57 8.87
N THR A 128 6.39 15.52 8.07
CA THR A 128 5.29 14.97 7.28
C THR A 128 5.13 13.50 7.57
N LEU A 129 3.90 13.00 7.59
CA LEU A 129 3.64 11.56 7.69
C LEU A 129 3.91 10.88 6.36
N GLY A 130 4.56 9.73 6.41
CA GLY A 130 4.66 8.82 5.28
C GLY A 130 3.29 8.24 4.89
N PRO A 131 3.23 7.52 3.77
CA PRO A 131 1.99 6.88 3.29
C PRO A 131 1.44 5.88 4.31
N ASP A 132 0.15 5.57 4.20
CA ASP A 132 -0.56 4.58 5.03
C ASP A 132 -0.48 3.16 4.44
N GLY A 133 0.57 2.87 3.70
CA GLY A 133 0.89 1.55 3.18
C GLY A 133 1.91 0.81 4.04
N THR A 134 2.01 -0.49 3.83
CA THR A 134 3.01 -1.35 4.46
C THR A 134 4.13 -1.71 3.46
N GLY A 135 5.19 -2.36 3.95
CA GLY A 135 6.28 -2.81 3.08
C GLY A 135 5.84 -3.82 2.01
N VAL A 136 4.77 -4.57 2.26
CA VAL A 136 4.14 -5.47 1.27
C VAL A 136 3.07 -4.79 0.42
N GLY A 137 2.82 -3.50 0.61
CA GLY A 137 1.84 -2.73 -0.14
C GLY A 137 2.23 -2.41 -1.59
N HIS A 138 3.44 -2.70 -2.02
CA HIS A 138 3.89 -2.51 -3.40
C HIS A 138 3.23 -3.55 -4.31
N ILE A 139 2.14 -3.17 -4.99
CA ILE A 139 1.29 -4.10 -5.74
C ILE A 139 1.52 -4.08 -7.25
N LEU A 140 1.96 -2.94 -7.79
CA LEU A 140 2.17 -2.76 -9.23
C LEU A 140 3.28 -1.76 -9.50
N TRP A 141 4.24 -2.12 -10.39
CA TRP A 141 5.29 -1.25 -10.87
C TRP A 141 5.18 -1.08 -12.37
N TYR A 142 5.39 0.12 -12.84
CA TYR A 142 5.34 0.42 -14.27
C TYR A 142 6.39 1.45 -14.67
N THR A 143 6.75 1.43 -15.95
CA THR A 143 7.52 2.47 -16.61
C THR A 143 6.68 3.17 -17.67
N LEU A 144 7.04 4.39 -18.02
CA LEU A 144 6.52 5.10 -19.16
C LEU A 144 7.46 4.90 -20.34
N GLU A 145 7.02 4.18 -21.36
CA GLU A 145 7.71 4.08 -22.63
C GLU A 145 7.36 5.29 -23.48
N THR A 146 8.38 5.92 -24.07
CA THR A 146 8.22 7.13 -24.90
C THR A 146 9.15 7.09 -26.10
N ASN A 147 8.76 7.70 -27.20
CA ASN A 147 9.58 7.77 -28.42
C ASN A 147 10.52 8.99 -28.37
N GLY A 148 11.65 8.87 -27.63
CA GLY A 148 12.70 9.90 -27.62
C GLY A 148 12.36 11.18 -26.82
N MET A 149 11.36 11.13 -25.95
CA MET A 149 11.00 12.24 -25.06
C MET A 149 12.08 12.41 -23.97
N ASP A 150 12.39 13.66 -23.64
CA ASP A 150 13.31 13.99 -22.53
C ASP A 150 12.83 13.43 -21.18
N LEU A 151 13.76 12.95 -20.35
CA LEU A 151 13.47 12.36 -19.04
C LEU A 151 12.74 13.33 -18.09
N GLY A 152 13.00 14.64 -18.21
CA GLY A 152 12.28 15.64 -17.43
C GLY A 152 10.83 15.83 -17.90
N GLU A 153 10.55 15.64 -19.19
CA GLU A 153 9.17 15.66 -19.72
C GLU A 153 8.41 14.40 -19.30
N GLN A 154 9.05 13.24 -19.40
CA GLN A 154 8.49 12.01 -18.91
C GLN A 154 8.15 12.10 -17.42
N ARG A 155 9.07 12.67 -16.62
CA ARG A 155 8.85 12.90 -15.18
C ARG A 155 7.70 13.87 -14.92
N ALA A 156 7.56 14.92 -15.70
CA ALA A 156 6.44 15.85 -15.58
C ALA A 156 5.09 15.18 -15.89
N ILE A 157 5.02 14.33 -16.93
CA ILE A 157 3.83 13.52 -17.21
C ILE A 157 3.51 12.59 -16.05
N GLN A 158 4.52 11.90 -15.51
CA GLN A 158 4.36 11.00 -14.38
C GLN A 158 3.82 11.73 -13.14
N ASP A 159 4.42 12.85 -12.77
CA ASP A 159 4.09 13.55 -11.53
C ASP A 159 2.76 14.32 -11.60
N TRP A 160 2.44 14.91 -12.75
CA TRP A 160 1.28 15.81 -12.87
C TRP A 160 0.02 15.17 -13.45
N TYR A 161 0.16 14.10 -14.22
CA TYR A 161 -0.99 13.42 -14.84
C TYR A 161 -1.19 12.02 -14.28
N VAL A 162 -0.16 11.18 -14.38
CA VAL A 162 -0.29 9.76 -14.06
C VAL A 162 -0.43 9.54 -12.56
N LYS A 163 0.48 10.11 -11.76
CA LYS A 163 0.51 9.96 -10.30
C LYS A 163 -0.82 10.34 -9.66
N PHE A 164 -1.33 11.54 -9.96
CA PHE A 164 -2.58 12.02 -9.38
C PHE A 164 -3.79 11.19 -9.81
N ALA A 165 -3.83 10.78 -11.08
CA ALA A 165 -4.92 9.96 -11.57
C ALA A 165 -4.97 8.58 -10.92
N LEU A 166 -3.82 7.93 -10.72
CA LEU A 166 -3.74 6.61 -10.08
C LEU A 166 -3.87 6.69 -8.57
N GLN A 167 -3.42 7.77 -7.93
CA GLN A 167 -3.55 7.97 -6.48
C GLN A 167 -5.00 8.16 -6.04
N ASN A 168 -5.89 8.59 -6.95
CA ASN A 168 -7.32 8.73 -6.69
C ASN A 168 -8.09 7.40 -6.83
N VAL A 169 -7.43 6.30 -7.17
CA VAL A 169 -8.04 4.98 -7.20
C VAL A 169 -8.27 4.50 -5.77
N ASP A 170 -9.46 3.97 -5.50
CA ASP A 170 -9.80 3.45 -4.19
C ASP A 170 -8.86 2.31 -3.77
N GLY A 171 -8.43 2.34 -2.52
CA GLY A 171 -7.43 1.40 -1.99
C GLY A 171 -5.97 1.75 -2.27
N VAL A 172 -5.66 2.81 -3.06
CA VAL A 172 -4.29 3.27 -3.27
C VAL A 172 -3.89 4.25 -2.18
N SER A 173 -2.76 3.98 -1.51
CA SER A 173 -2.14 4.86 -0.52
C SER A 173 -1.29 5.92 -1.19
N GLU A 174 -0.41 5.49 -2.06
CA GLU A 174 0.55 6.35 -2.74
C GLU A 174 0.90 5.80 -4.13
N VAL A 175 1.29 6.71 -5.01
CA VAL A 175 2.01 6.39 -6.24
C VAL A 175 3.37 7.09 -6.17
N ALA A 176 4.40 6.33 -5.85
CA ALA A 176 5.77 6.84 -5.76
C ALA A 176 6.38 6.92 -7.16
N SER A 177 6.83 8.10 -7.57
CA SER A 177 7.48 8.32 -8.87
C SER A 177 8.98 8.03 -8.78
N PHE A 178 9.51 7.33 -9.77
CA PHE A 178 10.92 6.95 -9.87
C PHE A 178 11.51 7.37 -11.21
N GLY A 179 12.82 7.66 -11.21
CA GLY A 179 13.57 8.02 -12.40
C GLY A 179 13.30 9.42 -12.94
N GLY A 180 14.01 9.77 -13.99
CA GLY A 180 14.00 11.11 -14.57
C GLY A 180 14.47 12.18 -13.60
N PHE A 181 14.12 13.41 -13.91
CA PHE A 181 14.42 14.57 -13.06
C PHE A 181 13.30 15.59 -13.13
N GLN A 182 13.10 16.31 -12.04
CA GLN A 182 12.18 17.43 -12.01
C GLN A 182 12.82 18.62 -12.72
N LYS A 183 12.13 19.18 -13.71
CA LYS A 183 12.59 20.38 -14.42
C LYS A 183 12.52 21.59 -13.52
N GLN A 184 13.59 22.40 -13.53
CA GLN A 184 13.67 23.66 -12.80
C GLN A 184 14.34 24.74 -13.64
N TYR A 185 14.00 26.01 -13.37
CA TYR A 185 14.78 27.13 -13.84
C TYR A 185 16.04 27.28 -12.98
N GLN A 186 17.18 27.08 -13.59
CA GLN A 186 18.46 27.20 -12.91
C GLN A 186 19.10 28.55 -13.27
N ILE A 187 19.44 29.32 -12.23
CA ILE A 187 20.14 30.60 -12.35
C ILE A 187 21.56 30.40 -11.87
N THR A 188 22.50 30.30 -12.80
CA THR A 188 23.94 30.12 -12.48
C THR A 188 24.62 31.46 -12.50
N VAL A 189 24.98 31.97 -11.32
CA VAL A 189 25.61 33.26 -11.16
C VAL A 189 27.10 33.20 -11.48
N ASP A 190 27.64 34.28 -12.11
CA ASP A 190 29.07 34.47 -12.34
C ASP A 190 29.66 35.36 -11.23
N PRO A 191 30.57 34.86 -10.37
CA PRO A 191 31.14 35.63 -9.26
C PRO A 191 31.89 36.86 -9.72
N ASN A 192 32.55 36.86 -10.89
CA ASN A 192 33.28 38.02 -11.42
C ASN A 192 32.31 39.14 -11.86
N LYS A 193 31.21 38.76 -12.51
CA LYS A 193 30.16 39.70 -12.90
C LYS A 193 29.44 40.27 -11.68
N LEU A 194 29.12 39.41 -10.70
CA LEU A 194 28.54 39.89 -9.42
C LEU A 194 29.44 40.96 -8.76
N SER A 195 30.74 40.71 -8.71
CA SER A 195 31.72 41.68 -8.16
C SER A 195 31.78 42.93 -9.01
N TYR A 196 31.83 42.83 -10.32
CA TYR A 196 31.88 43.97 -11.25
C TYR A 196 30.66 44.88 -11.10
N PHE A 197 29.48 44.32 -11.04
CA PHE A 197 28.22 45.07 -10.88
C PHE A 197 27.91 45.46 -9.41
N LYS A 198 28.73 45.02 -8.45
CA LYS A 198 28.54 45.19 -6.98
C LYS A 198 27.16 44.66 -6.53
N VAL A 199 26.79 43.49 -7.00
CA VAL A 199 25.55 42.78 -6.67
C VAL A 199 25.90 41.59 -5.78
N GLY A 200 25.18 41.45 -4.65
CA GLY A 200 25.28 40.24 -3.82
C GLY A 200 24.42 39.12 -4.33
N ILE A 201 24.78 37.86 -4.02
CA ILE A 201 23.95 36.71 -4.34
C ILE A 201 22.56 36.81 -3.68
N THR A 202 22.52 37.42 -2.49
CA THR A 202 21.25 37.69 -1.76
C THR A 202 20.34 38.64 -2.53
N ASP A 203 20.92 39.62 -3.26
CA ASP A 203 20.15 40.57 -4.07
C ASP A 203 19.49 39.83 -5.24
N VAL A 204 20.20 38.87 -5.88
CA VAL A 204 19.66 38.01 -6.95
C VAL A 204 18.51 37.15 -6.41
N MET A 205 18.72 36.50 -5.26
CA MET A 205 17.69 35.69 -4.62
C MET A 205 16.44 36.52 -4.28
N GLN A 206 16.63 37.72 -3.74
CA GLN A 206 15.54 38.62 -3.39
C GLN A 206 14.81 39.14 -4.63
N ALA A 207 15.52 39.44 -5.70
CA ALA A 207 14.92 39.86 -6.98
C ALA A 207 14.01 38.79 -7.56
N VAL A 208 14.46 37.55 -7.58
CA VAL A 208 13.63 36.43 -8.05
C VAL A 208 12.41 36.21 -7.14
N LYS A 209 12.61 36.16 -5.84
CA LYS A 209 11.54 35.92 -4.86
C LYS A 209 10.47 37.02 -4.85
N SER A 210 10.85 38.30 -4.97
CA SER A 210 9.92 39.40 -4.96
C SER A 210 9.13 39.54 -6.28
N ASN A 211 9.70 39.10 -7.40
CA ASN A 211 9.07 39.16 -8.70
C ASN A 211 8.35 37.85 -9.11
N ASN A 212 8.36 36.84 -8.26
CA ASN A 212 7.63 35.57 -8.51
C ASN A 212 6.47 35.44 -7.50
N ASN A 213 5.59 36.42 -7.48
CA ASN A 213 4.44 36.51 -6.58
C ASN A 213 3.18 36.93 -7.31
N GLU A 214 2.04 36.50 -6.82
CA GLU A 214 0.72 36.97 -7.25
C GLU A 214 0.11 37.80 -6.11
N ALA A 215 -0.34 39.00 -6.40
CA ALA A 215 -1.09 39.82 -5.46
C ALA A 215 -2.54 39.92 -5.91
N GLY A 216 -3.47 39.49 -5.06
CA GLY A 216 -4.89 39.69 -5.24
C GLY A 216 -5.24 41.17 -5.02
N GLY A 217 -5.86 41.80 -6.01
CA GLY A 217 -6.39 43.15 -5.89
C GLY A 217 -7.84 43.19 -5.40
N ARG A 218 -8.31 44.40 -5.06
CA ARG A 218 -9.72 44.62 -4.72
C ARG A 218 -10.62 44.50 -5.94
N LYS A 219 -11.88 44.16 -5.70
CA LYS A 219 -12.96 44.35 -6.65
C LYS A 219 -13.16 45.85 -6.81
N PHE A 220 -13.12 46.32 -8.06
CA PHE A 220 -13.40 47.69 -8.44
C PHE A 220 -14.74 47.72 -9.13
N GLU A 221 -15.66 48.55 -8.66
CA GLU A 221 -17.00 48.71 -9.23
C GLU A 221 -17.06 49.99 -10.06
N LEU A 222 -17.37 49.88 -11.33
CA LEU A 222 -17.60 50.99 -12.26
C LEU A 222 -18.90 50.71 -13.02
N SER A 223 -19.90 51.59 -12.80
CA SER A 223 -21.16 51.58 -13.56
C SER A 223 -21.80 50.20 -13.71
N ASP A 224 -22.35 49.61 -12.64
CA ASP A 224 -23.01 48.32 -12.58
C ASP A 224 -22.16 47.06 -12.92
N ARG A 225 -20.85 47.24 -13.12
CA ARG A 225 -19.93 46.13 -13.39
C ARG A 225 -18.82 46.08 -12.34
N GLY A 226 -18.61 44.88 -11.82
CA GLY A 226 -17.48 44.60 -10.91
C GLY A 226 -16.27 44.11 -11.69
N TYR A 227 -15.16 44.83 -11.62
CA TYR A 227 -13.86 44.42 -12.15
C TYR A 227 -12.98 43.90 -11.04
N ILE A 228 -12.37 42.73 -11.25
CA ILE A 228 -11.39 42.17 -10.34
C ILE A 228 -10.00 42.58 -10.83
N ILE A 229 -9.24 43.29 -9.98
CA ILE A 229 -7.86 43.61 -10.29
C ILE A 229 -7.03 42.38 -9.93
N LYS A 230 -6.42 41.77 -10.91
CA LYS A 230 -5.50 40.65 -10.73
C LYS A 230 -4.10 41.07 -11.18
N THR A 231 -3.13 40.99 -10.26
CA THR A 231 -1.71 41.16 -10.60
C THR A 231 -1.12 39.77 -10.78
N SER A 232 -0.77 39.38 -12.01
CA SER A 232 -0.07 38.13 -12.28
C SER A 232 1.42 38.42 -12.41
N GLY A 233 2.18 37.96 -11.46
CA GLY A 233 3.64 38.18 -11.39
C GLY A 233 4.44 36.89 -11.37
N TYR A 234 3.82 35.71 -11.65
CA TYR A 234 4.57 34.48 -11.77
C TYR A 234 5.41 34.45 -13.06
N LEU A 235 6.66 34.09 -12.91
CA LEU A 235 7.63 33.95 -14.00
C LEU A 235 7.30 32.68 -14.81
N LYS A 236 7.17 32.81 -16.12
CA LYS A 236 6.67 31.75 -17.00
C LYS A 236 7.72 31.15 -17.92
N ASN A 237 8.78 31.89 -18.18
CA ASN A 237 9.83 31.52 -19.14
C ASN A 237 11.19 32.09 -18.76
N ILE A 238 12.23 31.58 -19.43
CA ILE A 238 13.62 32.00 -19.22
C ILE A 238 13.79 33.51 -19.44
N GLN A 239 13.19 34.06 -20.50
CA GLN A 239 13.36 35.46 -20.85
C GLN A 239 12.79 36.41 -19.80
N GLU A 240 11.69 36.05 -19.15
CA GLU A 240 11.14 36.84 -18.05
C GLU A 240 12.09 36.86 -16.85
N ILE A 241 12.73 35.72 -16.54
CA ILE A 241 13.72 35.62 -15.46
C ILE A 241 14.98 36.42 -15.81
N GLU A 242 15.50 36.29 -17.02
CA GLU A 242 16.67 37.02 -17.50
C GLU A 242 16.49 38.54 -17.43
N ASN A 243 15.30 39.04 -17.68
CA ASN A 243 14.96 40.44 -17.70
C ASN A 243 14.65 41.04 -16.31
N LEU A 244 14.63 40.23 -15.26
CA LEU A 244 14.38 40.76 -13.91
C LEU A 244 15.46 41.78 -13.46
N PRO A 245 15.06 42.98 -13.00
CA PRO A 245 15.98 43.93 -12.46
C PRO A 245 16.38 43.51 -11.02
N ILE A 246 17.69 43.48 -10.75
CA ILE A 246 18.23 43.19 -9.42
C ILE A 246 18.45 44.51 -8.64
N LYS A 247 19.13 45.48 -9.28
CA LYS A 247 19.53 46.75 -8.68
C LYS A 247 19.68 47.80 -9.77
N THR A 248 19.49 49.03 -9.41
CA THR A 248 19.74 50.15 -10.33
C THR A 248 21.05 50.85 -9.99
N ASN A 249 21.99 50.86 -10.92
CA ASN A 249 23.24 51.62 -10.81
C ASN A 249 23.19 52.80 -11.81
N ASN A 250 23.36 54.02 -11.30
CA ASN A 250 23.35 55.26 -12.12
C ASN A 250 22.18 55.31 -13.12
N SER A 251 20.96 55.01 -12.67
CA SER A 251 19.72 54.96 -13.47
C SER A 251 19.66 53.84 -14.52
N ILE A 252 20.63 52.93 -14.59
CA ILE A 252 20.65 51.77 -15.45
C ILE A 252 20.33 50.54 -14.58
N PRO A 253 19.26 49.80 -14.88
CA PRO A 253 18.95 48.56 -14.13
C PRO A 253 19.94 47.46 -14.52
N VAL A 254 20.54 46.82 -13.54
CA VAL A 254 21.30 45.56 -13.69
C VAL A 254 20.31 44.43 -13.66
N LYS A 255 20.28 43.63 -14.71
CA LYS A 255 19.37 42.48 -14.87
C LYS A 255 20.04 41.17 -14.45
N ILE A 256 19.23 40.11 -14.29
CA ILE A 256 19.79 38.78 -14.00
C ILE A 256 20.69 38.31 -15.14
N SER A 257 20.34 38.56 -16.42
CA SER A 257 21.18 38.24 -17.58
C SER A 257 22.58 38.86 -17.57
N ASP A 258 22.77 40.01 -16.86
CA ASP A 258 24.07 40.67 -16.75
C ASP A 258 25.02 39.93 -15.82
N VAL A 259 24.50 39.20 -14.82
CA VAL A 259 25.30 38.58 -13.76
C VAL A 259 25.17 37.06 -13.69
N ALA A 260 24.21 36.47 -14.43
CA ALA A 260 23.92 35.05 -14.41
C ALA A 260 23.51 34.51 -15.78
N GLN A 261 23.59 33.21 -15.93
CA GLN A 261 23.00 32.46 -17.02
C GLN A 261 21.74 31.75 -16.50
N VAL A 262 20.65 31.88 -17.23
CA VAL A 262 19.37 31.20 -16.92
C VAL A 262 19.15 30.07 -17.92
N GLN A 263 18.87 28.89 -17.42
CA GLN A 263 18.60 27.72 -18.27
C GLN A 263 17.55 26.81 -17.65
N MET A 264 16.91 25.98 -18.45
CA MET A 264 16.13 24.87 -17.95
C MET A 264 17.09 23.72 -17.64
N ALA A 265 17.08 23.22 -16.41
CA ALA A 265 17.93 22.13 -15.96
C ALA A 265 17.15 21.13 -15.10
N GLY A 266 17.75 19.99 -14.83
CA GLY A 266 17.21 19.03 -13.86
C GLY A 266 17.60 19.36 -12.43
N GLU A 267 16.74 19.04 -11.48
CA GLU A 267 17.10 19.01 -10.07
C GLU A 267 18.24 18.00 -9.82
N ASN A 268 19.03 18.24 -8.78
CA ASN A 268 20.06 17.29 -8.37
C ASN A 268 19.43 15.95 -7.98
N ARG A 269 19.78 14.92 -8.71
CA ARG A 269 19.25 13.58 -8.50
C ARG A 269 20.04 12.84 -7.43
N LEU A 270 19.33 12.14 -6.55
CA LEU A 270 19.91 11.25 -5.56
C LEU A 270 20.03 9.80 -6.03
N GLY A 271 19.40 9.45 -7.14
CA GLY A 271 19.38 8.11 -7.70
C GLY A 271 19.01 8.05 -9.17
N ILE A 272 19.17 6.88 -9.74
CA ILE A 272 18.83 6.55 -11.12
C ILE A 272 17.88 5.37 -11.11
N PHE A 273 16.92 5.37 -12.02
CA PHE A 273 16.03 4.24 -12.27
C PHE A 273 16.32 3.70 -13.68
N ASP A 274 16.91 2.53 -13.74
CA ASP A 274 17.22 1.82 -14.98
C ASP A 274 16.24 0.67 -15.20
N TYR A 275 15.86 0.45 -16.45
CA TYR A 275 15.00 -0.66 -16.84
C TYR A 275 15.74 -1.61 -17.79
N ASN A 276 15.96 -2.84 -17.34
CA ASN A 276 16.61 -3.91 -18.10
C ASN A 276 18.00 -3.59 -18.68
N GLY A 277 18.75 -2.63 -18.13
CA GLY A 277 20.04 -2.21 -18.66
C GLY A 277 19.95 -1.48 -20.02
N THR A 278 18.77 -1.01 -20.39
CA THR A 278 18.56 -0.27 -21.64
C THR A 278 18.70 1.24 -21.49
N GLY A 279 18.90 1.69 -20.27
CA GLY A 279 19.08 3.09 -19.92
C GLY A 279 18.07 3.60 -18.89
N GLU A 280 18.13 4.89 -18.64
CA GLU A 280 17.25 5.53 -17.68
C GLU A 280 15.79 5.52 -18.13
N ALA A 281 14.92 5.19 -17.19
CA ALA A 281 13.47 5.18 -17.38
C ALA A 281 12.77 6.04 -16.32
N VAL A 282 11.53 6.39 -16.60
CA VAL A 282 10.62 7.03 -15.64
C VAL A 282 9.44 6.11 -15.40
N GLY A 283 9.02 6.00 -14.16
CA GLY A 283 7.89 5.16 -13.82
C GLY A 283 7.35 5.42 -12.43
N GLY A 284 6.50 4.52 -11.99
CA GLY A 284 5.88 4.62 -10.68
C GLY A 284 5.67 3.26 -10.03
N ILE A 285 5.63 3.29 -8.70
CA ILE A 285 5.24 2.18 -7.85
C ILE A 285 3.92 2.54 -7.19
N VAL A 286 2.92 1.69 -7.40
CA VAL A 286 1.62 1.82 -6.74
C VAL A 286 1.67 1.08 -5.41
N VAL A 287 1.39 1.81 -4.34
CA VAL A 287 1.37 1.30 -2.98
C VAL A 287 -0.08 1.24 -2.50
N MET A 288 -0.50 0.07 -2.09
CA MET A 288 -1.84 -0.20 -1.55
C MET A 288 -1.94 0.26 -0.08
N ARG A 289 -3.10 0.71 0.34
CA ARG A 289 -3.40 1.01 1.74
C ARG A 289 -3.42 -0.26 2.59
N TYR A 290 -3.09 -0.07 3.84
CA TYR A 290 -3.21 -1.15 4.82
C TYR A 290 -4.65 -1.70 4.88
N GLY A 291 -4.78 -3.02 4.85
CA GLY A 291 -6.04 -3.71 5.02
C GLY A 291 -6.94 -3.81 3.79
N GLU A 292 -6.52 -3.30 2.64
CA GLU A 292 -7.25 -3.44 1.38
C GLU A 292 -7.07 -4.82 0.73
N ASN A 293 -7.89 -5.13 -0.28
CA ASN A 293 -7.76 -6.34 -1.08
C ASN A 293 -6.82 -6.09 -2.27
N ALA A 294 -5.65 -6.70 -2.27
CA ALA A 294 -4.64 -6.46 -3.29
C ALA A 294 -5.12 -6.79 -4.71
N ALA A 295 -5.91 -7.85 -4.89
CA ALA A 295 -6.43 -8.23 -6.20
C ALA A 295 -7.37 -7.17 -6.78
N ASP A 296 -8.29 -6.67 -5.97
CA ASP A 296 -9.28 -5.67 -6.39
C ASP A 296 -8.61 -4.33 -6.69
N VAL A 297 -7.69 -3.89 -5.82
CA VAL A 297 -6.95 -2.62 -6.03
C VAL A 297 -6.13 -2.67 -7.32
N ILE A 298 -5.44 -3.79 -7.61
CA ILE A 298 -4.68 -3.95 -8.86
C ILE A 298 -5.61 -3.86 -10.07
N ASP A 299 -6.77 -4.50 -10.04
CA ASP A 299 -7.71 -4.50 -11.16
C ASP A 299 -8.29 -3.08 -11.37
N HIS A 300 -8.62 -2.33 -10.31
CA HIS A 300 -9.03 -0.93 -10.37
C HIS A 300 -7.92 -0.03 -10.94
N VAL A 301 -6.67 -0.21 -10.47
CA VAL A 301 -5.51 0.55 -10.99
C VAL A 301 -5.29 0.29 -12.47
N LYS A 302 -5.33 -0.97 -12.92
CA LYS A 302 -5.21 -1.32 -14.35
C LYS A 302 -6.33 -0.74 -15.20
N ALA A 303 -7.55 -0.74 -14.69
CA ALA A 303 -8.68 -0.08 -15.36
C ALA A 303 -8.43 1.42 -15.50
N LYS A 304 -7.96 2.07 -14.43
CA LYS A 304 -7.62 3.50 -14.43
C LYS A 304 -6.44 3.82 -15.36
N MET A 305 -5.41 2.97 -15.41
CA MET A 305 -4.29 3.12 -16.34
C MET A 305 -4.77 3.11 -17.80
N LYS A 306 -5.72 2.24 -18.15
CA LYS A 306 -6.32 2.21 -19.50
C LYS A 306 -7.11 3.48 -19.81
N GLU A 307 -7.76 4.08 -18.82
CA GLU A 307 -8.46 5.36 -18.97
C GLU A 307 -7.47 6.51 -19.18
N VAL A 308 -6.46 6.61 -18.32
CA VAL A 308 -5.40 7.63 -18.35
C VAL A 308 -4.61 7.56 -19.66
N ALA A 309 -4.32 6.38 -20.16
CA ALA A 309 -3.60 6.18 -21.42
C ALA A 309 -4.24 6.87 -22.61
N LYS A 310 -5.56 7.08 -22.61
CA LYS A 310 -6.28 7.79 -23.70
C LYS A 310 -6.01 9.30 -23.71
N GLY A 311 -5.59 9.85 -22.57
CA GLY A 311 -5.29 11.28 -22.41
C GLY A 311 -3.80 11.61 -22.44
N LEU A 312 -2.93 10.62 -22.55
CA LEU A 312 -1.48 10.83 -22.62
C LEU A 312 -1.08 11.33 -24.03
N PRO A 313 0.04 12.05 -24.14
CA PRO A 313 0.59 12.45 -25.43
C PRO A 313 0.87 11.25 -26.34
N GLU A 314 0.83 11.47 -27.67
CA GLU A 314 1.16 10.42 -28.63
C GLU A 314 2.55 9.83 -28.39
N GLY A 315 2.66 8.51 -28.41
CA GLY A 315 3.91 7.79 -28.19
C GLY A 315 4.21 7.46 -26.72
N VAL A 316 3.42 7.95 -25.75
CA VAL A 316 3.56 7.59 -24.33
C VAL A 316 2.70 6.38 -24.01
N LYS A 317 3.31 5.31 -23.48
CA LYS A 317 2.61 4.07 -23.12
C LYS A 317 3.04 3.58 -21.73
N PHE A 318 2.13 2.90 -21.05
CA PHE A 318 2.47 2.16 -19.83
C PHE A 318 3.10 0.82 -20.19
N ASN A 319 4.22 0.53 -19.55
CA ASN A 319 4.83 -0.79 -19.55
C ASN A 319 4.82 -1.31 -18.11
N ILE A 320 4.07 -2.38 -17.84
CA ILE A 320 3.95 -2.98 -16.50
C ILE A 320 5.18 -3.86 -16.27
N VAL A 321 5.98 -3.50 -15.27
CA VAL A 321 7.23 -4.19 -14.90
C VAL A 321 6.99 -5.27 -13.84
N TYR A 322 6.16 -4.97 -12.85
CA TYR A 322 5.77 -5.89 -11.80
C TYR A 322 4.26 -5.84 -11.58
N ASP A 323 3.66 -6.99 -11.52
CA ASP A 323 2.23 -7.16 -11.33
C ASP A 323 1.97 -8.31 -10.34
N ARG A 324 1.59 -7.92 -9.12
CA ARG A 324 1.32 -8.90 -8.06
C ARG A 324 0.10 -9.77 -8.32
N SER A 325 -0.81 -9.35 -9.22
CA SER A 325 -2.01 -10.14 -9.54
C SER A 325 -1.68 -11.51 -10.14
N GLY A 326 -0.56 -11.63 -10.87
CA GLY A 326 -0.06 -12.91 -11.37
C GLY A 326 0.27 -13.87 -10.23
N LEU A 327 1.07 -13.39 -9.27
CA LEU A 327 1.46 -14.17 -8.09
C LEU A 327 0.24 -14.56 -7.25
N ILE A 328 -0.72 -13.65 -7.05
CA ILE A 328 -1.97 -13.93 -6.31
C ILE A 328 -2.75 -15.04 -7.01
N LYS A 329 -2.97 -14.93 -8.33
CA LYS A 329 -3.73 -15.90 -9.11
C LYS A 329 -3.08 -17.29 -9.11
N GLU A 330 -1.76 -17.35 -9.31
CA GLU A 330 -1.01 -18.61 -9.27
C GLU A 330 -1.07 -19.26 -7.88
N SER A 331 -0.90 -18.48 -6.82
CA SER A 331 -1.00 -18.97 -5.45
C SER A 331 -2.37 -19.55 -5.12
N VAL A 332 -3.43 -18.80 -5.44
CA VAL A 332 -4.81 -19.23 -5.20
C VAL A 332 -5.15 -20.47 -6.04
N ASN A 333 -4.76 -20.51 -7.31
CA ASN A 333 -5.00 -21.66 -8.19
C ASN A 333 -4.25 -22.91 -7.72
N SER A 334 -2.98 -22.76 -7.34
CA SER A 334 -2.17 -23.87 -6.83
C SER A 334 -2.82 -24.51 -5.60
N ILE A 335 -3.23 -23.68 -4.64
CA ILE A 335 -3.88 -24.19 -3.43
C ILE A 335 -5.25 -24.78 -3.72
N LYS A 336 -6.03 -24.16 -4.60
CA LYS A 336 -7.32 -24.72 -5.03
C LYS A 336 -7.15 -26.11 -5.64
N HIS A 337 -6.16 -26.30 -6.50
CA HIS A 337 -5.83 -27.62 -7.06
C HIS A 337 -5.43 -28.59 -5.97
N THR A 338 -4.54 -28.21 -5.05
CA THR A 338 -4.10 -29.05 -3.92
C THR A 338 -5.28 -29.48 -3.05
N LEU A 339 -6.16 -28.55 -2.68
CA LEU A 339 -7.35 -28.86 -1.87
C LEU A 339 -8.30 -29.83 -2.60
N ILE A 340 -8.50 -29.67 -3.90
CA ILE A 340 -9.33 -30.57 -4.70
C ILE A 340 -8.67 -31.95 -4.80
N GLU A 341 -7.37 -32.03 -5.08
CA GLU A 341 -6.63 -33.29 -5.13
C GLU A 341 -6.66 -34.00 -3.79
N GLU A 342 -6.39 -33.31 -2.70
CA GLU A 342 -6.44 -33.85 -1.34
C GLU A 342 -7.83 -34.39 -1.03
N MET A 343 -8.88 -33.63 -1.32
CA MET A 343 -10.27 -34.07 -1.13
C MET A 343 -10.59 -35.31 -1.93
N LEU A 344 -10.15 -35.41 -3.19
CA LEU A 344 -10.37 -36.57 -4.04
C LEU A 344 -9.60 -37.80 -3.57
N VAL A 345 -8.30 -37.65 -3.26
CA VAL A 345 -7.45 -38.77 -2.80
C VAL A 345 -7.95 -39.29 -1.47
N VAL A 346 -8.24 -38.41 -0.51
CA VAL A 346 -8.79 -38.79 0.80
C VAL A 346 -10.15 -39.48 0.65
N SER A 347 -11.05 -38.96 -0.20
CA SER A 347 -12.35 -39.57 -0.46
C SER A 347 -12.21 -40.98 -1.05
N LEU A 348 -11.26 -41.15 -1.98
CA LEU A 348 -10.99 -42.45 -2.60
C LEU A 348 -10.44 -43.46 -1.57
N ILE A 349 -9.47 -43.05 -0.79
CA ILE A 349 -8.86 -43.88 0.27
C ILE A 349 -9.92 -44.31 1.29
N VAL A 350 -10.70 -43.37 1.80
CA VAL A 350 -11.78 -43.62 2.75
C VAL A 350 -12.83 -44.59 2.17
N MET A 351 -13.18 -44.45 0.90
CA MET A 351 -14.13 -45.33 0.22
C MET A 351 -13.58 -46.77 0.11
N ILE A 352 -12.30 -46.93 -0.24
CA ILE A 352 -11.64 -48.23 -0.38
C ILE A 352 -11.49 -48.92 0.97
N PHE A 353 -11.03 -48.24 2.00
CA PHE A 353 -10.74 -48.85 3.29
C PHE A 353 -11.97 -49.13 4.14
N LEU A 354 -12.98 -48.28 4.12
CA LEU A 354 -14.18 -48.47 4.91
C LEU A 354 -15.14 -49.50 4.29
N LEU A 355 -15.05 -49.80 2.96
CA LEU A 355 -15.92 -50.73 2.21
C LEU A 355 -17.44 -50.48 2.44
N HIS A 356 -17.81 -49.40 3.15
CA HIS A 356 -19.16 -48.98 3.50
C HIS A 356 -19.44 -47.61 2.94
N TRP A 357 -20.04 -47.51 1.77
CA TRP A 357 -20.29 -46.26 1.07
C TRP A 357 -21.06 -45.21 1.90
N ARG A 358 -21.95 -45.62 2.83
CA ARG A 358 -22.70 -44.72 3.70
C ARG A 358 -21.83 -44.00 4.71
N SER A 359 -20.86 -44.69 5.30
CA SER A 359 -19.89 -44.12 6.23
C SER A 359 -18.89 -43.22 5.49
N ALA A 360 -18.46 -43.63 4.29
CA ALA A 360 -17.56 -42.82 3.48
C ALA A 360 -18.18 -41.50 3.06
N ILE A 361 -19.44 -41.47 2.63
CA ILE A 361 -20.14 -40.22 2.30
C ILE A 361 -20.20 -39.25 3.47
N SER A 362 -20.41 -39.75 4.70
CA SER A 362 -20.44 -38.88 5.90
C SER A 362 -19.13 -38.13 6.09
N ILE A 363 -18.00 -38.81 5.88
CA ILE A 363 -16.64 -38.19 6.00
C ILE A 363 -16.38 -37.25 4.84
N ILE A 364 -16.74 -37.62 3.61
CA ILE A 364 -16.56 -36.79 2.43
C ILE A 364 -17.33 -35.47 2.52
N ILE A 365 -18.55 -35.49 3.04
CA ILE A 365 -19.36 -34.28 3.25
C ILE A 365 -18.78 -33.38 4.34
N GLN A 366 -18.08 -33.94 5.34
CA GLN A 366 -17.46 -33.19 6.41
C GLN A 366 -16.36 -32.23 5.90
N ILE A 367 -15.58 -32.64 4.88
CA ILE A 367 -14.46 -31.85 4.35
C ILE A 367 -14.89 -30.46 3.85
N PRO A 368 -15.84 -30.33 2.90
CA PRO A 368 -16.26 -29.02 2.41
C PRO A 368 -16.94 -28.16 3.49
N ILE A 369 -17.64 -28.76 4.45
CA ILE A 369 -18.23 -28.02 5.57
C ILE A 369 -17.13 -27.44 6.46
N THR A 370 -16.08 -28.19 6.70
CA THR A 370 -14.95 -27.72 7.52
C THR A 370 -14.17 -26.62 6.83
N ILE A 371 -13.90 -26.75 5.53
CA ILE A 371 -13.30 -25.69 4.73
C ILE A 371 -14.16 -24.41 4.83
N ALA A 372 -15.46 -24.54 4.63
CA ALA A 372 -16.39 -23.42 4.73
C ALA A 372 -16.37 -22.77 6.13
N ALA A 373 -16.35 -23.57 7.19
CA ALA A 373 -16.24 -23.08 8.57
C ALA A 373 -14.90 -22.36 8.83
N SER A 374 -13.79 -22.84 8.27
CA SER A 374 -12.49 -22.20 8.40
C SER A 374 -12.50 -20.82 7.75
N PHE A 375 -13.11 -20.66 6.59
CA PHE A 375 -13.23 -19.33 5.94
C PHE A 375 -14.13 -18.35 6.72
N ILE A 376 -15.17 -18.84 7.41
CA ILE A 376 -15.97 -18.01 8.32
C ILE A 376 -15.10 -17.46 9.43
N ILE A 377 -14.22 -18.30 10.00
CA ILE A 377 -13.29 -17.89 11.06
C ILE A 377 -12.26 -16.89 10.51
N LEU A 378 -11.65 -17.16 9.36
CA LEU A 378 -10.72 -16.22 8.73
C LEU A 378 -11.35 -14.84 8.53
N ASN A 379 -12.58 -14.81 7.98
CA ASN A 379 -13.30 -13.57 7.75
C ASN A 379 -13.67 -12.85 9.07
N ALA A 380 -14.11 -13.59 10.09
CA ALA A 380 -14.47 -13.02 11.41
C ALA A 380 -13.28 -12.39 12.14
N PHE A 381 -12.07 -12.90 11.92
CA PHE A 381 -10.82 -12.37 12.50
C PHE A 381 -10.05 -11.44 11.55
N ASP A 382 -10.64 -11.07 10.41
CA ASP A 382 -10.02 -10.24 9.37
C ASP A 382 -8.66 -10.77 8.87
N ILE A 383 -8.53 -12.10 8.80
CA ILE A 383 -7.34 -12.79 8.30
C ILE A 383 -7.49 -13.02 6.80
N SER A 384 -6.54 -12.50 6.02
CA SER A 384 -6.55 -12.67 4.56
C SER A 384 -6.33 -14.12 4.11
N SER A 385 -6.95 -14.48 3.00
CA SER A 385 -6.66 -15.74 2.30
C SER A 385 -5.32 -15.60 1.55
N ASN A 386 -4.27 -16.14 2.11
CA ASN A 386 -2.92 -16.14 1.55
C ASN A 386 -2.32 -17.55 1.60
N ILE A 387 -1.12 -17.72 1.04
CA ILE A 387 -0.45 -19.02 1.00
C ILE A 387 -0.40 -19.68 2.39
N MET A 388 -0.09 -18.93 3.45
CA MET A 388 0.07 -19.50 4.80
C MET A 388 -1.28 -19.94 5.39
N SER A 389 -2.31 -19.09 5.33
CA SER A 389 -3.63 -19.42 5.87
C SER A 389 -4.27 -20.60 5.15
N LEU A 390 -4.15 -20.64 3.82
CA LEU A 390 -4.71 -21.71 3.00
C LEU A 390 -3.94 -23.03 3.14
N THR A 391 -2.61 -22.99 3.27
CA THR A 391 -1.80 -24.19 3.61
C THR A 391 -2.15 -24.70 5.00
N GLY A 392 -2.42 -23.81 5.97
CA GLY A 392 -2.90 -24.22 7.29
C GLY A 392 -4.25 -24.94 7.23
N ILE A 393 -5.17 -24.50 6.37
CA ILE A 393 -6.46 -25.20 6.12
C ILE A 393 -6.21 -26.59 5.53
N ALA A 394 -5.32 -26.72 4.53
CA ALA A 394 -4.98 -28.01 3.93
C ALA A 394 -4.43 -28.98 4.96
N LEU A 395 -3.49 -28.55 5.80
CA LEU A 395 -2.98 -29.39 6.90
C LEU A 395 -4.08 -29.82 7.90
N ALA A 396 -5.00 -28.92 8.21
CA ALA A 396 -6.09 -29.20 9.14
C ALA A 396 -7.08 -30.23 8.59
N ILE A 397 -7.28 -30.30 7.27
CA ILE A 397 -8.18 -31.27 6.62
C ILE A 397 -7.76 -32.70 6.95
N GLY A 398 -6.46 -33.02 6.88
CA GLY A 398 -5.93 -34.36 7.22
C GLY A 398 -6.31 -34.75 8.65
N VAL A 399 -6.08 -33.88 9.62
CA VAL A 399 -6.40 -34.14 11.04
C VAL A 399 -7.91 -34.34 11.27
N ILE A 400 -8.73 -33.58 10.57
CA ILE A 400 -10.20 -33.65 10.72
C ILE A 400 -10.76 -34.93 10.08
N VAL A 401 -10.22 -35.31 8.94
CA VAL A 401 -10.59 -36.56 8.25
C VAL A 401 -10.26 -37.76 9.14
N ASP A 402 -9.07 -37.79 9.76
CA ASP A 402 -8.69 -38.87 10.68
C ASP A 402 -9.66 -39.01 11.86
N ASN A 403 -10.09 -37.89 12.45
CA ASN A 403 -11.11 -37.89 13.48
C ASN A 403 -12.46 -38.44 12.96
N GLY A 404 -12.85 -38.10 11.73
CA GLY A 404 -14.05 -38.60 11.08
C GLY A 404 -13.98 -40.12 10.84
N ILE A 405 -12.82 -40.63 10.41
CA ILE A 405 -12.55 -42.05 10.19
C ILE A 405 -12.67 -42.82 11.52
N ILE A 406 -11.98 -42.37 12.56
CA ILE A 406 -11.99 -42.97 13.89
C ILE A 406 -13.42 -43.07 14.45
N MET A 407 -14.18 -41.99 14.35
CA MET A 407 -15.58 -41.94 14.82
C MET A 407 -16.48 -42.91 14.03
N SER A 408 -16.31 -42.95 12.71
CA SER A 408 -17.07 -43.83 11.84
C SER A 408 -16.75 -45.31 12.09
N GLU A 409 -15.46 -45.66 12.20
CA GLU A 409 -14.98 -46.99 12.49
C GLU A 409 -15.45 -47.49 13.88
N ASN A 410 -15.32 -46.67 14.92
CA ASN A 410 -15.82 -47.04 16.23
C ASN A 410 -17.32 -47.22 16.28
N SER A 411 -18.07 -46.36 15.61
CA SER A 411 -19.53 -46.52 15.48
C SER A 411 -19.91 -47.81 14.79
N TYR A 412 -19.23 -48.17 13.71
CA TYR A 412 -19.44 -49.42 13.00
C TYR A 412 -19.10 -50.66 13.88
N LYS A 413 -17.99 -50.61 14.58
CA LYS A 413 -17.55 -51.67 15.52
C LYS A 413 -18.60 -51.91 16.61
N GLN A 414 -19.10 -50.84 17.22
CA GLN A 414 -20.14 -50.93 18.26
C GLN A 414 -21.45 -51.53 17.72
N LEU A 415 -21.86 -51.13 16.51
CA LEU A 415 -23.06 -51.65 15.85
C LEU A 415 -22.90 -53.15 15.54
N SER A 416 -21.72 -53.57 15.06
CA SER A 416 -21.48 -55.00 14.73
C SER A 416 -21.48 -55.87 15.99
N ILE A 417 -20.92 -55.43 17.10
CA ILE A 417 -20.94 -56.09 18.40
C ILE A 417 -22.39 -56.28 18.87
N ARG A 418 -23.17 -55.19 18.85
CA ARG A 418 -24.57 -55.21 19.29
C ARG A 418 -25.46 -56.09 18.39
N GLN A 419 -25.17 -56.17 17.13
CA GLN A 419 -25.87 -57.05 16.18
C GLN A 419 -25.53 -58.53 16.42
N ALA A 420 -24.28 -58.83 16.77
CA ALA A 420 -23.86 -60.15 17.17
C ALA A 420 -24.53 -60.62 18.46
N GLU A 421 -24.61 -59.75 19.47
CA GLU A 421 -25.32 -59.99 20.73
C GLU A 421 -26.82 -60.25 20.51
N LEU A 422 -27.47 -59.43 19.69
CA LEU A 422 -28.89 -59.63 19.34
C LEU A 422 -29.16 -60.93 18.56
N ASN A 423 -28.24 -61.31 17.70
CA ASN A 423 -28.32 -62.58 16.96
C ASN A 423 -28.09 -63.81 17.88
N HIS A 424 -27.24 -63.64 18.91
CA HIS A 424 -27.01 -64.68 19.95
C HIS A 424 -28.25 -64.85 20.82
N GLN A 425 -28.86 -63.73 21.28
CA GLN A 425 -30.11 -63.76 22.05
C GLN A 425 -31.29 -64.34 21.28
N LYS A 426 -31.36 -64.11 19.96
CA LYS A 426 -32.37 -64.74 19.09
C LYS A 426 -32.21 -66.26 18.99
N LYS A 427 -30.96 -66.75 18.87
CA LYS A 427 -30.65 -68.19 18.82
C LYS A 427 -30.87 -68.91 20.13
N GLU A 428 -30.80 -68.22 21.28
CA GLU A 428 -31.09 -68.78 22.58
C GLU A 428 -32.61 -68.80 22.90
N SER A 429 -33.39 -68.00 22.15
CA SER A 429 -34.85 -67.93 22.32
C SER A 429 -35.65 -68.80 21.33
N GLU A 430 -35.00 -69.42 20.35
CA GLU A 430 -35.52 -70.49 19.48
C GLU A 430 -35.12 -71.89 20.03
#